data_731a27b585113103c7839b6df22da1d4
#
_entry.id   731a27b585113103c7839b6df22da1d4
#
_cell.length_a   1.000
_cell.length_b   1.000
_cell.length_c   1.000
_cell.angle_alpha   90.00
_cell.angle_beta   90.00
_cell.angle_gamma   90.00
#
_symmetry.space_group_name_H-M   'P 1'
#
loop_
_entity.id
_entity.type
_entity.pdbx_description
1 polymer ?
#
loop_
_entity_poly.entity_id
_entity_poly.type
_entity_poly.pdbx_seq_one_letter_code
_entity_poly.pdbx_strand_id
1 'polypeptide(L)'
;MDEQTQLKDSILAQAHEKGRKLLEEAKETILKEETAQEERLIQDKLNQRSEQLKRIQRQLQRETQQIENKKRQSTLVTKQRV
;
A
#
# COMPACT_ATOMS: atom_id res chain seq x y z
N MET A 1 50.48 -23.92 -24.00
CA MET A 1 49.13 -24.27 -23.53
C MET A 1 48.38 -24.90 -24.66
N ASP A 2 47.70 -25.99 -24.35
CA ASP A 2 46.88 -26.75 -25.27
C ASP A 2 45.63 -25.93 -25.66
N GLU A 3 45.26 -25.92 -26.95
CA GLU A 3 44.06 -25.25 -27.45
C GLU A 3 42.80 -25.75 -26.78
N GLN A 4 42.73 -27.06 -26.45
CA GLN A 4 41.61 -27.67 -25.73
C GLN A 4 41.46 -27.10 -24.31
N THR A 5 42.55 -26.82 -23.62
CA THR A 5 42.53 -26.25 -22.25
C THR A 5 42.03 -24.82 -22.32
N GLN A 6 42.48 -24.04 -23.30
CA GLN A 6 42.00 -22.67 -23.51
C GLN A 6 40.52 -22.61 -23.86
N LEU A 7 40.05 -23.56 -24.68
CA LEU A 7 38.62 -23.65 -25.01
C LEU A 7 37.76 -24.01 -23.79
N LYS A 8 38.19 -24.95 -22.95
CA LYS A 8 37.53 -25.34 -21.71
C LYS A 8 37.46 -24.15 -20.75
N ASP A 9 38.57 -23.41 -20.58
CA ASP A 9 38.62 -22.25 -19.71
C ASP A 9 37.68 -21.15 -20.17
N SER A 10 37.61 -20.93 -21.49
CA SER A 10 36.69 -19.97 -22.09
C SER A 10 35.22 -20.35 -21.88
N ILE A 11 34.88 -21.62 -22.02
CA ILE A 11 33.51 -22.12 -21.78
C ILE A 11 33.13 -21.97 -20.32
N LEU A 12 34.02 -22.32 -19.39
CA LEU A 12 33.80 -22.14 -17.94
C LEU A 12 33.61 -20.67 -17.56
N ALA A 13 34.44 -19.79 -18.11
CA ALA A 13 34.32 -18.36 -17.88
C ALA A 13 32.97 -17.80 -18.38
N GLN A 14 32.50 -18.23 -19.54
CA GLN A 14 31.18 -17.87 -20.05
C GLN A 14 30.05 -18.41 -19.18
N ALA A 15 30.16 -19.66 -18.70
CA ALA A 15 29.19 -20.25 -17.83
C ALA A 15 29.09 -19.52 -16.49
N HIS A 16 30.24 -19.15 -15.90
CA HIS A 16 30.29 -18.34 -14.68
C HIS A 16 29.64 -16.96 -14.87
N GLU A 17 29.95 -16.30 -15.99
CA GLU A 17 29.38 -14.99 -16.29
C GLU A 17 27.86 -15.05 -16.49
N LYS A 18 27.35 -16.05 -17.18
CA LYS A 18 25.91 -16.28 -17.32
C LYS A 18 25.24 -16.54 -15.97
N GLY A 19 25.86 -17.38 -15.14
CA GLY A 19 25.35 -17.65 -13.81
C GLY A 19 25.31 -16.40 -12.93
N ARG A 20 26.34 -15.58 -12.99
CA ARG A 20 26.40 -14.30 -12.27
C ARG A 20 25.28 -13.35 -12.70
N LYS A 21 25.06 -13.21 -14.01
CA LYS A 21 23.98 -12.37 -14.55
C LYS A 21 22.59 -12.86 -14.14
N LEU A 22 22.36 -14.17 -14.22
CA LEU A 22 21.10 -14.76 -13.78
C LEU A 22 20.83 -14.52 -12.30
N LEU A 23 21.86 -14.63 -11.47
CA LEU A 23 21.75 -14.36 -10.04
C LEU A 23 21.43 -12.89 -9.76
N GLU A 24 22.08 -11.97 -10.45
CA GLU A 24 21.81 -10.54 -10.33
C GLU A 24 20.39 -10.18 -10.77
N GLU A 25 19.93 -10.74 -11.89
CA GLU A 25 18.56 -10.53 -12.38
C GLU A 25 17.54 -11.06 -11.39
N ALA A 26 17.79 -12.23 -10.79
CA ALA A 26 16.92 -12.78 -9.75
C ALA A 26 16.86 -11.89 -8.52
N LYS A 27 18.00 -11.35 -8.08
CA LYS A 27 18.06 -10.41 -6.94
C LYS A 27 17.29 -9.13 -7.23
N GLU A 28 17.44 -8.56 -8.43
CA GLU A 28 16.70 -7.36 -8.85
C GLU A 28 15.20 -7.61 -8.87
N THR A 29 14.77 -8.76 -9.38
CA THR A 29 13.35 -9.14 -9.42
C THR A 29 12.78 -9.26 -8.01
N ILE A 30 13.50 -9.90 -7.11
CA ILE A 30 13.10 -10.04 -5.70
C ILE A 30 12.95 -8.67 -5.04
N LEU A 31 13.94 -7.78 -5.25
CA LEU A 31 13.89 -6.41 -4.71
C LEU A 31 12.69 -5.62 -5.24
N LYS A 32 12.40 -5.72 -6.52
CA LYS A 32 11.24 -5.07 -7.13
C LYS A 32 9.92 -5.58 -6.57
N GLU A 33 9.81 -6.90 -6.37
CA GLU A 33 8.63 -7.52 -5.79
C GLU A 33 8.43 -7.08 -4.33
N GLU A 34 9.49 -7.07 -3.53
CA GLU A 34 9.44 -6.62 -2.14
C GLU A 34 9.03 -5.15 -2.05
N THR A 35 9.60 -4.29 -2.87
CA THR A 35 9.26 -2.88 -2.93
C THR A 35 7.80 -2.68 -3.33
N ALA A 36 7.31 -3.42 -4.32
CA ALA A 36 5.93 -3.37 -4.75
C ALA A 36 4.96 -3.84 -3.65
N GLN A 37 5.32 -4.88 -2.89
CA GLN A 37 4.53 -5.34 -1.76
C GLN A 37 4.47 -4.32 -0.62
N GLU A 38 5.61 -3.70 -0.30
CA GLU A 38 5.67 -2.64 0.71
C GLU A 38 4.80 -1.43 0.31
N GLU A 39 4.87 -1.01 -0.94
CA GLU A 39 4.04 0.08 -1.46
C GLU A 39 2.55 -0.25 -1.37
N ARG A 40 2.16 -1.48 -1.68
CA ARG A 40 0.76 -1.94 -1.54
C ARG A 40 0.30 -1.90 -0.10
N LEU A 41 1.13 -2.37 0.83
CA LEU A 41 0.80 -2.34 2.25
C LEU A 41 0.62 -0.91 2.77
N ILE A 42 1.48 0.00 2.37
CA ILE A 42 1.38 1.42 2.72
C ILE A 42 0.09 2.01 2.14
N GLN A 43 -0.20 1.74 0.89
CA GLN A 43 -1.41 2.22 0.23
C GLN A 43 -2.67 1.68 0.89
N ASP A 44 -2.69 0.39 1.24
CA ASP A 44 -3.82 -0.23 1.93
C ASP A 44 -4.06 0.40 3.29
N LYS A 45 -3.00 0.67 4.06
CA LYS A 45 -3.11 1.37 5.34
C LYS A 45 -3.65 2.79 5.19
N LEU A 46 -3.18 3.52 4.18
CA LEU A 46 -3.68 4.86 3.88
C LEU A 46 -5.16 4.83 3.51
N ASN A 47 -5.57 3.87 2.70
CA ASN A 47 -6.97 3.67 2.32
C ASN A 47 -7.85 3.34 3.53
N GLN A 48 -7.39 2.47 4.43
CA GLN A 48 -8.11 2.14 5.66
C GLN A 48 -8.28 3.36 6.56
N ARG A 49 -7.23 4.17 6.72
CA ARG A 49 -7.31 5.42 7.49
C ARG A 49 -8.29 6.42 6.88
N SER A 50 -8.24 6.57 5.57
CA SER A 50 -9.17 7.44 4.84
C SER A 50 -10.63 6.98 5.03
N GLU A 51 -10.89 5.68 4.97
CA GLU A 51 -12.20 5.09 5.22
C GLU A 51 -12.68 5.34 6.65
N GLN A 52 -11.81 5.17 7.64
CA GLN A 52 -12.12 5.43 9.04
C GLN A 52 -12.46 6.91 9.27
N LEU A 53 -11.68 7.83 8.69
CA LEU A 53 -11.97 9.26 8.78
C LEU A 53 -13.33 9.61 8.18
N LYS A 54 -13.65 9.03 7.04
CA LYS A 54 -14.97 9.23 6.40
C LYS A 54 -16.12 8.71 7.27
N ARG A 55 -15.93 7.58 7.95
CA ARG A 55 -16.92 7.05 8.89
C ARG A 55 -17.14 7.98 10.08
N ILE A 56 -16.04 8.47 10.65
CA ILE A 56 -16.10 9.42 11.78
C ILE A 56 -16.80 10.71 11.36
N GLN A 57 -16.47 11.26 10.19
CA GLN A 57 -17.12 12.45 9.66
C GLN A 57 -18.61 12.25 9.46
N ARG A 58 -19.02 11.12 8.91
CA ARG A 58 -20.45 10.78 8.74
C ARG A 58 -21.17 10.64 10.08
N GLN A 59 -20.51 10.05 11.07
CA GLN A 59 -21.07 9.92 12.41
C GLN A 59 -21.24 11.29 13.07
N LEU A 60 -20.24 12.15 12.98
CA LEU A 60 -20.31 13.52 13.48
C LEU A 60 -21.44 14.32 12.82
N GLN A 61 -21.60 14.19 11.52
CA GLN A 61 -22.71 14.83 10.79
C GLN A 61 -24.06 14.37 11.29
N ARG A 62 -24.23 13.05 11.51
CA ARG A 62 -25.48 12.50 12.05
C ARG A 62 -25.77 13.00 13.46
N GLU A 63 -24.77 13.00 14.34
CA GLU A 63 -24.91 13.50 15.69
C GLU A 63 -25.23 14.98 15.74
N THR A 64 -24.54 15.79 14.91
CA THR A 64 -24.82 17.22 14.77
C THR A 64 -26.25 17.45 14.29
N GLN A 65 -26.70 16.69 13.30
CA GLN A 65 -28.06 16.77 12.78
C GLN A 65 -29.10 16.41 13.85
N GLN A 66 -28.82 15.36 14.65
CA GLN A 66 -29.70 14.98 15.76
C GLN A 66 -29.79 16.05 16.83
N ILE A 67 -28.68 16.70 17.16
CA ILE A 67 -28.64 17.79 18.13
C ILE A 67 -29.44 18.98 17.61
N GLU A 68 -29.26 19.34 16.35
CA GLU A 68 -30.02 20.43 15.71
C GLU A 68 -31.53 20.14 15.70
N ASN A 69 -31.92 18.91 15.38
CA ASN A 69 -33.31 18.48 15.38
C ASN A 69 -33.92 18.54 16.79
N LYS A 70 -33.18 18.10 17.81
CA LYS A 70 -33.61 18.19 19.21
C LYS A 70 -33.79 19.66 19.65
N LYS A 71 -32.87 20.55 19.24
CA LYS A 71 -32.99 21.98 19.52
C LYS A 71 -34.24 22.58 18.87
N ARG A 72 -34.52 22.23 17.62
CA ARG A 72 -35.73 22.67 16.91
C ARG A 72 -36.99 22.21 17.59
N GLN A 73 -37.06 20.93 18.00
CA GLN A 73 -38.18 20.38 18.74
C GLN A 73 -38.38 21.08 20.08
N SER A 74 -37.31 21.30 20.84
CA SER A 74 -37.34 22.03 22.09
C SER A 74 -37.87 23.46 21.94
N THR A 75 -37.37 24.16 20.89
CA THR A 75 -37.83 25.51 20.58
C THR A 75 -39.33 25.55 20.20
N LEU A 76 -39.78 24.58 19.40
CA LEU A 76 -41.18 24.45 19.00
C LEU A 76 -42.09 24.19 20.23
N VAL A 77 -41.70 23.29 21.11
CA VAL A 77 -42.44 23.00 22.35
C VAL A 77 -42.51 24.24 23.24
N THR A 78 -41.40 24.98 23.39
CA THR A 78 -41.36 26.21 24.17
C THR A 78 -42.32 27.27 23.59
N LYS A 79 -42.32 27.44 22.26
CA LYS A 79 -43.25 28.35 21.58
C LYS A 79 -44.71 27.96 21.71
N GLN A 80 -45.03 26.66 21.73
CA GLN A 80 -46.39 26.16 21.88
C GLN A 80 -46.94 26.31 23.31
N ARG A 81 -46.08 26.35 24.31
CA ARG A 81 -46.47 26.53 25.72
C ARG A 81 -46.79 27.98 26.11
N VAL A 82 -46.38 28.88 25.29
CA VAL A 82 -46.66 30.31 25.45
C VAL A 82 -47.99 30.66 24.80
#